data_8ab2e8eda118e3d66a39b86e86ae36f5
#
_entry.id   8ab2e8eda118e3d66a39b86e86ae36f5
#
_cell.length_a   1.000
_cell.length_b   1.000
_cell.length_c   1.000
_cell.angle_alpha   90.00
_cell.angle_beta   90.00
_cell.angle_gamma   90.00
#
_symmetry.space_group_name_H-M   'P 1'
#
loop_
_entity.id
_entity.type
_entity.pdbx_description
1 polymer ?
#
loop_
_entity_poly.entity_id
_entity_poly.type
_entity_poly.pdbx_seq_one_letter_code
_entity_poly.pdbx_strand_id
1 'polypeptide(L)'
;MPRLMIAELPLIVEIGESARKAVRYVLEELDVSGVVILTGRKSYELVGAKIEERISEFVFNRFFIEKPSMEEVRKIEMSVSYTDIDCVIGIGGGKVIDVAKVLASEMNVAFVSIPTVASHDGIASPVASFKENGRPVSISTKPPTAVLADLVILRHSPIRLLRSGFGDLISNVTAVKDWKLAKEKVGEAFNEVAASMAVMPANLMLSSEKLDLKGNDVEMLVRGLVLSGVAIAIAGSSRPAS
;
A
#
# COMPACT_ATOMS: atom_id res chain seq x y z
N MET A 1 32.95 -1.65 8.16
CA MET A 1 31.99 -2.70 8.51
C MET A 1 30.91 -2.72 7.47
N PRO A 2 30.52 -3.87 6.92
CA PRO A 2 29.38 -3.94 6.03
C PRO A 2 28.12 -3.47 6.81
N ARG A 3 27.41 -2.48 6.25
CA ARG A 3 26.17 -1.97 6.84
C ARG A 3 25.11 -3.07 6.69
N LEU A 4 24.65 -3.64 7.78
CA LEU A 4 23.51 -4.56 7.75
C LEU A 4 22.30 -3.78 7.25
N MET A 5 21.77 -4.14 6.11
CA MET A 5 20.51 -3.57 5.61
C MET A 5 19.39 -4.50 6.09
N ILE A 6 18.53 -3.98 6.95
CA ILE A 6 17.29 -4.66 7.36
C ILE A 6 16.17 -4.04 6.54
N ALA A 7 15.49 -4.85 5.73
CA ALA A 7 14.28 -4.47 5.03
C ALA A 7 13.09 -5.20 5.66
N GLU A 8 12.10 -4.45 6.13
CA GLU A 8 10.81 -5.02 6.50
C GLU A 8 9.98 -5.20 5.22
N LEU A 9 9.34 -6.35 5.07
CA LEU A 9 8.54 -6.71 3.90
C LEU A 9 7.16 -7.20 4.36
N PRO A 10 6.13 -7.12 3.50
CA PRO A 10 4.86 -7.76 3.81
C PRO A 10 5.04 -9.26 4.08
N LEU A 11 4.46 -9.75 5.17
CA LEU A 11 4.48 -11.17 5.52
C LEU A 11 3.50 -11.96 4.65
N ILE A 12 2.35 -11.34 4.34
CA ILE A 12 1.27 -11.97 3.58
C ILE A 12 0.89 -11.05 2.41
N VAL A 13 0.89 -11.59 1.20
CA VAL A 13 0.37 -10.92 0.01
C VAL A 13 -0.59 -11.84 -0.70
N GLU A 14 -1.87 -11.51 -0.65
CA GLU A 14 -2.93 -12.25 -1.35
C GLU A 14 -3.50 -11.38 -2.47
N ILE A 15 -3.35 -11.85 -3.71
CA ILE A 15 -3.87 -11.18 -4.91
C ILE A 15 -4.75 -12.18 -5.66
N GLY A 16 -6.06 -11.98 -5.64
CA GLY A 16 -6.99 -12.91 -6.24
C GLY A 16 -8.45 -12.45 -6.18
N GLU A 17 -9.37 -13.24 -6.75
CA GLU A 17 -10.79 -12.86 -6.85
C GLU A 17 -11.56 -12.92 -5.50
N SER A 18 -10.94 -13.44 -4.48
CA SER A 18 -11.53 -13.58 -3.14
C SER A 18 -10.58 -13.13 -2.03
N ALA A 19 -9.54 -12.35 -2.36
CA ALA A 19 -8.51 -11.94 -1.40
C ALA A 19 -9.09 -11.28 -0.14
N ARG A 20 -10.15 -10.47 -0.27
CA ARG A 20 -10.85 -9.87 0.88
C ARG A 20 -11.45 -10.89 1.85
N LYS A 21 -11.68 -12.14 1.41
CA LYS A 21 -12.23 -13.19 2.29
C LYS A 21 -11.17 -13.76 3.22
N ALA A 22 -9.89 -13.60 2.89
CA ALA A 22 -8.77 -14.05 3.70
C ALA A 22 -8.53 -13.17 4.95
N VAL A 23 -9.23 -12.04 5.11
CA VAL A 23 -8.99 -11.11 6.21
C VAL A 23 -9.02 -11.78 7.58
N ARG A 24 -10.01 -12.63 7.85
CA ARG A 24 -10.12 -13.36 9.13
C ARG A 24 -8.91 -14.28 9.34
N TYR A 25 -8.57 -15.09 8.35
CA TYR A 25 -7.40 -15.95 8.38
C TYR A 25 -6.11 -15.17 8.65
N VAL A 26 -5.96 -14.00 8.00
CA VAL A 26 -4.79 -13.14 8.20
C VAL A 26 -4.72 -12.62 9.64
N LEU A 27 -5.84 -12.22 10.25
CA LEU A 27 -5.86 -11.76 11.65
C LEU A 27 -5.49 -12.90 12.62
N GLU A 28 -6.02 -14.11 12.36
CA GLU A 28 -5.70 -15.31 13.15
C GLU A 28 -4.21 -15.70 13.03
N GLU A 29 -3.63 -15.67 11.82
CA GLU A 29 -2.19 -15.94 11.58
C GLU A 29 -1.27 -14.89 12.22
N LEU A 30 -1.73 -13.65 12.34
CA LEU A 30 -0.98 -12.57 12.98
C LEU A 30 -1.22 -12.47 14.49
N ASP A 31 -2.02 -13.38 15.06
CA ASP A 31 -2.43 -13.39 16.49
C ASP A 31 -3.03 -12.05 16.93
N VAL A 32 -3.89 -11.46 16.05
CA VAL A 32 -4.54 -10.18 16.28
C VAL A 32 -5.74 -10.36 17.19
N SER A 33 -5.88 -9.48 18.19
CA SER A 33 -6.98 -9.45 19.14
C SER A 33 -7.87 -8.21 19.02
N GLY A 34 -7.31 -7.08 18.61
CA GLY A 34 -8.01 -5.81 18.53
C GLY A 34 -7.73 -5.04 17.24
N VAL A 35 -8.79 -4.71 16.50
CA VAL A 35 -8.70 -4.07 15.18
C VAL A 35 -9.36 -2.69 15.18
N VAL A 36 -8.69 -1.73 14.55
CA VAL A 36 -9.30 -0.48 14.10
C VAL A 36 -9.39 -0.47 12.58
N ILE A 37 -10.59 -0.20 12.04
CA ILE A 37 -10.82 -0.08 10.60
C ILE A 37 -10.81 1.39 10.18
N LEU A 38 -9.96 1.74 9.20
CA LEU A 38 -10.00 3.00 8.50
C LEU A 38 -10.55 2.79 7.10
N THR A 39 -11.54 3.60 6.70
CA THR A 39 -12.20 3.42 5.40
C THR A 39 -12.74 4.74 4.85
N GLY A 40 -13.04 4.78 3.56
CA GLY A 40 -13.84 5.85 2.96
C GLY A 40 -15.30 5.44 2.89
N ARG A 41 -16.26 6.40 2.89
CA ARG A 41 -17.70 6.09 2.82
C ARG A 41 -18.04 5.17 1.65
N LYS A 42 -17.56 5.48 0.44
CA LYS A 42 -17.79 4.64 -0.76
C LYS A 42 -17.13 3.26 -0.66
N SER A 43 -15.93 3.16 -0.10
CA SER A 43 -15.24 1.88 0.08
C SER A 43 -15.94 1.01 1.12
N TYR A 44 -16.50 1.63 2.15
CA TYR A 44 -17.27 0.94 3.16
C TYR A 44 -18.56 0.35 2.58
N GLU A 45 -19.34 1.14 1.84
CA GLU A 45 -20.55 0.67 1.16
C GLU A 45 -20.25 -0.43 0.14
N LEU A 46 -19.12 -0.31 -0.58
CA LEU A 46 -18.73 -1.28 -1.61
C LEU A 46 -18.36 -2.65 -0.99
N VAL A 47 -17.54 -2.65 0.05
CA VAL A 47 -16.94 -3.89 0.58
C VAL A 47 -16.67 -3.84 2.08
N GLY A 48 -16.45 -2.65 2.67
CA GLY A 48 -16.02 -2.51 4.06
C GLY A 48 -17.00 -3.11 5.05
N ALA A 49 -18.31 -2.89 4.86
CA ALA A 49 -19.35 -3.45 5.74
C ALA A 49 -19.31 -4.99 5.79
N LYS A 50 -19.11 -5.65 4.64
CA LYS A 50 -19.02 -7.11 4.58
C LYS A 50 -17.72 -7.67 5.18
N ILE A 51 -16.63 -6.89 5.13
CA ILE A 51 -15.37 -7.24 5.78
C ILE A 51 -15.55 -7.09 7.30
N GLU A 52 -16.07 -5.96 7.77
CA GLU A 52 -16.31 -5.69 9.19
C GLU A 52 -17.23 -6.75 9.81
N GLU A 53 -18.35 -7.11 9.15
CA GLU A 53 -19.24 -8.19 9.60
C GLU A 53 -18.50 -9.52 9.79
N ARG A 54 -17.57 -9.85 8.88
CA ARG A 54 -16.80 -11.10 8.90
C ARG A 54 -15.80 -11.20 10.05
N ILE A 55 -15.35 -10.07 10.56
CA ILE A 55 -14.34 -9.96 11.62
C ILE A 55 -14.85 -9.17 12.82
N SER A 56 -16.17 -9.12 12.99
CA SER A 56 -16.83 -8.26 13.99
C SER A 56 -16.34 -8.47 15.42
N GLU A 57 -15.91 -9.68 15.77
CA GLU A 57 -15.35 -10.01 17.08
C GLU A 57 -14.00 -9.36 17.37
N PHE A 58 -13.25 -8.96 16.33
CA PHE A 58 -11.96 -8.28 16.46
C PHE A 58 -12.11 -6.75 16.43
N VAL A 59 -13.22 -6.22 15.85
CA VAL A 59 -13.36 -4.79 15.57
C VAL A 59 -13.72 -4.01 16.82
N PHE A 60 -12.78 -3.16 17.23
CA PHE A 60 -13.00 -2.20 18.31
C PHE A 60 -13.72 -0.95 17.82
N ASN A 61 -13.28 -0.35 16.71
CA ASN A 61 -13.87 0.86 16.14
C ASN A 61 -13.60 0.99 14.64
N ARG A 62 -14.36 1.89 14.01
CA ARG A 62 -14.24 2.25 12.60
C ARG A 62 -14.21 3.76 12.43
N PHE A 63 -13.29 4.25 11.57
CA PHE A 63 -13.17 5.67 11.23
C PHE A 63 -13.31 5.91 9.71
N PHE A 64 -14.05 6.96 9.36
CA PHE A 64 -14.19 7.39 7.97
C PHE A 64 -13.17 8.49 7.67
N ILE A 65 -12.27 8.23 6.73
CA ILE A 65 -11.20 9.15 6.35
C ILE A 65 -11.67 10.06 5.22
N GLU A 66 -11.69 11.35 5.47
CA GLU A 66 -12.02 12.38 4.47
C GLU A 66 -10.78 13.03 3.88
N LYS A 67 -9.82 13.38 4.73
CA LYS A 67 -8.57 14.04 4.34
C LYS A 67 -7.36 13.32 4.94
N PRO A 68 -6.32 13.00 4.12
CA PRO A 68 -5.08 12.47 4.66
C PRO A 68 -4.28 13.61 5.31
N SER A 69 -4.13 13.58 6.64
CA SER A 69 -3.36 14.55 7.40
C SER A 69 -2.85 13.95 8.71
N MET A 70 -1.76 14.51 9.24
CA MET A 70 -1.26 14.14 10.58
C MET A 70 -2.25 14.50 11.69
N GLU A 71 -3.06 15.53 11.51
CA GLU A 71 -4.12 15.89 12.45
C GLU A 71 -5.16 14.75 12.57
N GLU A 72 -5.59 14.19 11.44
CA GLU A 72 -6.52 13.06 11.42
C GLU A 72 -5.91 11.82 12.07
N VAL A 73 -4.63 11.51 11.80
CA VAL A 73 -3.91 10.42 12.44
C VAL A 73 -3.91 10.58 13.96
N ARG A 74 -3.47 11.73 14.47
CA ARG A 74 -3.40 11.99 15.92
C ARG A 74 -4.76 11.93 16.61
N LYS A 75 -5.81 12.43 15.95
CA LYS A 75 -7.18 12.36 16.46
C LYS A 75 -7.65 10.91 16.63
N ILE A 76 -7.37 10.06 15.66
CA ILE A 76 -7.71 8.64 15.73
C ILE A 76 -6.87 7.95 16.80
N GLU A 77 -5.56 8.15 16.81
CA GLU A 77 -4.64 7.61 17.79
C GLU A 77 -5.10 7.91 19.23
N MET A 78 -5.42 9.19 19.51
CA MET A 78 -5.92 9.60 20.83
C MET A 78 -7.24 8.93 21.20
N SER A 79 -8.13 8.68 20.24
CA SER A 79 -9.42 8.02 20.50
C SER A 79 -9.31 6.52 20.75
N VAL A 80 -8.20 5.88 20.39
CA VAL A 80 -7.95 4.46 20.61
C VAL A 80 -6.82 4.16 21.59
N SER A 81 -6.17 5.18 22.16
CA SER A 81 -4.99 5.05 23.03
C SER A 81 -5.22 4.25 24.32
N TYR A 82 -6.47 4.08 24.73
CA TYR A 82 -6.85 3.33 25.95
C TYR A 82 -7.41 1.93 25.64
N THR A 83 -7.15 1.43 24.44
CA THR A 83 -7.67 0.15 23.95
C THR A 83 -6.55 -0.76 23.51
N ASP A 84 -6.74 -2.05 23.65
CA ASP A 84 -5.76 -3.07 23.24
C ASP A 84 -5.87 -3.32 21.72
N ILE A 85 -5.49 -2.29 20.93
CA ILE A 85 -5.41 -2.39 19.46
C ILE A 85 -4.01 -2.87 19.07
N ASP A 86 -3.97 -3.95 18.30
CA ASP A 86 -2.75 -4.55 17.76
C ASP A 86 -2.74 -4.61 16.24
N CYS A 87 -3.83 -4.17 15.57
CA CYS A 87 -3.91 -4.10 14.13
C CYS A 87 -4.74 -2.91 13.63
N VAL A 88 -4.25 -2.25 12.57
CA VAL A 88 -5.00 -1.28 11.77
C VAL A 88 -5.31 -1.89 10.42
N ILE A 89 -6.58 -1.86 10.00
CA ILE A 89 -7.00 -2.26 8.65
C ILE A 89 -7.38 -1.03 7.85
N GLY A 90 -6.71 -0.80 6.72
CA GLY A 90 -7.07 0.23 5.75
C GLY A 90 -7.88 -0.35 4.59
N ILE A 91 -9.16 0.02 4.47
CA ILE A 91 -10.05 -0.44 3.38
C ILE A 91 -10.38 0.75 2.48
N GLY A 92 -9.68 0.90 1.36
CA GLY A 92 -9.93 2.07 0.54
C GLY A 92 -8.93 2.35 -0.57
N GLY A 93 -8.98 3.56 -1.10
CA GLY A 93 -7.98 4.12 -2.00
C GLY A 93 -6.80 4.71 -1.24
N GLY A 94 -5.83 5.28 -1.98
CA GLY A 94 -4.56 5.76 -1.44
C GLY A 94 -4.68 6.64 -0.20
N LYS A 95 -5.63 7.57 -0.15
CA LYS A 95 -5.84 8.41 1.04
C LYS A 95 -6.09 7.63 2.33
N VAL A 96 -6.91 6.59 2.24
CA VAL A 96 -7.25 5.73 3.38
C VAL A 96 -6.04 4.87 3.75
N ILE A 97 -5.42 4.25 2.75
CA ILE A 97 -4.24 3.40 2.92
C ILE A 97 -3.10 4.19 3.57
N ASP A 98 -2.85 5.43 3.13
CA ASP A 98 -1.78 6.25 3.67
C ASP A 98 -2.04 6.66 5.14
N VAL A 99 -3.27 7.05 5.50
CA VAL A 99 -3.62 7.37 6.90
C VAL A 99 -3.52 6.13 7.78
N ALA A 100 -4.02 4.98 7.32
CA ALA A 100 -3.95 3.72 8.06
C ALA A 100 -2.51 3.27 8.28
N LYS A 101 -1.66 3.39 7.25
CA LYS A 101 -0.24 3.07 7.30
C LYS A 101 0.52 3.94 8.32
N VAL A 102 0.28 5.26 8.30
CA VAL A 102 0.90 6.18 9.26
C VAL A 102 0.42 5.86 10.68
N LEU A 103 -0.88 5.70 10.88
CA LEU A 103 -1.45 5.34 12.20
C LEU A 103 -0.83 4.05 12.75
N ALA A 104 -0.80 2.98 11.96
CA ALA A 104 -0.21 1.71 12.37
C ALA A 104 1.29 1.85 12.71
N SER A 105 2.02 2.66 11.95
CA SER A 105 3.44 2.93 12.18
C SER A 105 3.67 3.71 13.48
N GLU A 106 2.88 4.77 13.76
CA GLU A 106 2.95 5.55 15.01
C GLU A 106 2.60 4.68 16.23
N MET A 107 1.57 3.84 16.13
CA MET A 107 1.15 2.93 17.19
C MET A 107 2.04 1.68 17.31
N ASN A 108 2.93 1.44 16.33
CA ASN A 108 3.78 0.24 16.25
C ASN A 108 2.97 -1.08 16.26
N VAL A 109 1.87 -1.12 15.54
CA VAL A 109 0.97 -2.29 15.40
C VAL A 109 0.97 -2.82 13.96
N ALA A 110 0.38 -4.00 13.74
CA ALA A 110 0.22 -4.58 12.41
C ALA A 110 -0.63 -3.68 11.50
N PHE A 111 -0.32 -3.69 10.21
CA PHE A 111 -1.11 -2.99 9.19
C PHE A 111 -1.57 -3.94 8.10
N VAL A 112 -2.88 -4.03 7.88
CA VAL A 112 -3.49 -4.78 6.77
C VAL A 112 -4.03 -3.81 5.73
N SER A 113 -3.44 -3.86 4.52
CA SER A 113 -3.85 -3.06 3.37
C SER A 113 -4.88 -3.81 2.52
N ILE A 114 -6.10 -3.27 2.41
CA ILE A 114 -7.17 -3.78 1.54
C ILE A 114 -7.53 -2.69 0.51
N PRO A 115 -6.78 -2.59 -0.59
CA PRO A 115 -7.01 -1.55 -1.58
C PRO A 115 -8.31 -1.79 -2.36
N THR A 116 -9.10 -0.73 -2.54
CA THR A 116 -10.28 -0.73 -3.42
C THR A 116 -9.98 -0.13 -4.78
N VAL A 117 -8.80 0.41 -4.97
CA VAL A 117 -8.28 0.93 -6.26
C VAL A 117 -6.78 0.66 -6.35
N ALA A 118 -6.29 0.36 -7.56
CA ALA A 118 -4.88 0.16 -7.87
C ALA A 118 -4.32 1.41 -8.57
N SER A 119 -4.11 2.49 -7.82
CA SER A 119 -3.73 3.80 -8.39
C SER A 119 -2.26 4.18 -8.20
N HIS A 120 -1.54 3.52 -7.31
CA HIS A 120 -0.11 3.70 -7.04
C HIS A 120 0.42 2.58 -6.12
N ASP A 121 1.72 2.45 -5.99
CA ASP A 121 2.40 1.42 -5.21
C ASP A 121 2.28 1.58 -3.68
N GLY A 122 1.72 2.69 -3.20
CA GLY A 122 1.41 2.91 -1.78
C GLY A 122 0.57 1.83 -1.12
N ILE A 123 -0.04 0.93 -1.91
CA ILE A 123 -0.73 -0.25 -1.39
C ILE A 123 0.20 -1.23 -0.67
N ALA A 124 1.51 -1.19 -0.96
CA ALA A 124 2.52 -2.09 -0.42
C ALA A 124 3.81 -1.38 0.03
N SER A 125 4.01 -0.11 -0.33
CA SER A 125 5.24 0.63 -0.02
C SER A 125 5.28 1.10 1.44
N PRO A 126 6.50 1.30 2.02
CA PRO A 126 6.69 1.88 3.36
C PRO A 126 6.66 3.41 3.34
N VAL A 127 5.96 4.01 2.39
CA VAL A 127 5.86 5.46 2.25
C VAL A 127 4.39 5.87 2.16
N ALA A 128 4.00 6.89 2.90
CA ALA A 128 2.72 7.56 2.79
C ALA A 128 2.90 8.97 2.24
N SER A 129 1.91 9.47 1.49
CA SER A 129 1.94 10.81 0.91
C SER A 129 0.79 11.67 1.44
N PHE A 130 1.12 12.70 2.20
CA PHE A 130 0.16 13.69 2.69
C PHE A 130 0.33 15.02 1.96
N LYS A 131 -0.61 15.94 2.19
CA LYS A 131 -0.47 17.33 1.74
C LYS A 131 -0.40 18.24 2.96
N GLU A 132 0.72 18.94 3.12
CA GLU A 132 0.89 19.99 4.12
C GLU A 132 1.04 21.32 3.41
N ASN A 133 0.19 22.29 3.77
CA ASN A 133 0.16 23.62 3.15
C ASN A 133 0.09 23.58 1.61
N GLY A 134 -0.65 22.61 1.05
CA GLY A 134 -0.81 22.41 -0.39
C GLY A 134 0.35 21.72 -1.09
N ARG A 135 1.43 21.39 -0.38
CA ARG A 135 2.61 20.68 -0.92
C ARG A 135 2.57 19.20 -0.54
N PRO A 136 2.96 18.28 -1.44
CA PRO A 136 3.10 16.88 -1.09
C PRO A 136 4.27 16.69 -0.12
N VAL A 137 4.05 15.89 0.93
CA VAL A 137 5.06 15.50 1.92
C VAL A 137 5.05 13.99 2.00
N SER A 138 6.21 13.37 1.82
CA SER A 138 6.40 11.94 1.98
C SER A 138 6.75 11.62 3.43
N ILE A 139 6.02 10.68 4.02
CA ILE A 139 6.21 10.19 5.39
C ILE A 139 6.73 8.77 5.30
N SER A 140 7.90 8.53 5.89
CA SER A 140 8.46 7.18 6.01
C SER A 140 7.69 6.41 7.08
N THR A 141 7.27 5.20 6.76
CA THR A 141 6.49 4.31 7.61
C THR A 141 7.05 2.88 7.53
N LYS A 142 6.37 1.93 8.16
CA LYS A 142 6.56 0.50 7.88
C LYS A 142 5.73 0.08 6.66
N PRO A 143 6.17 -0.94 5.88
CA PRO A 143 5.31 -1.54 4.87
C PRO A 143 4.10 -2.23 5.53
N PRO A 144 3.02 -2.52 4.78
CA PRO A 144 1.93 -3.33 5.30
C PRO A 144 2.43 -4.71 5.78
N THR A 145 1.91 -5.18 6.90
CA THR A 145 2.12 -6.56 7.36
C THR A 145 1.44 -7.55 6.41
N ALA A 146 0.23 -7.16 5.92
CA ALA A 146 -0.47 -7.92 4.91
C ALA A 146 -1.09 -7.02 3.83
N VAL A 147 -1.16 -7.53 2.59
CA VAL A 147 -1.83 -6.89 1.45
C VAL A 147 -2.87 -7.87 0.91
N LEU A 148 -4.15 -7.48 0.95
CA LEU A 148 -5.28 -8.27 0.43
C LEU A 148 -5.92 -7.55 -0.77
N ALA A 149 -5.42 -7.82 -1.96
CA ALA A 149 -5.84 -7.18 -3.20
C ALA A 149 -6.88 -8.01 -3.94
N ASP A 150 -8.15 -7.67 -3.77
CA ASP A 150 -9.27 -8.39 -4.41
C ASP A 150 -9.51 -7.89 -5.84
N LEU A 151 -9.21 -8.76 -6.82
CA LEU A 151 -9.29 -8.43 -8.23
C LEU A 151 -10.71 -8.11 -8.70
N VAL A 152 -11.75 -8.69 -8.08
CA VAL A 152 -13.14 -8.35 -8.40
C VAL A 152 -13.42 -6.88 -8.08
N ILE A 153 -12.96 -6.41 -6.92
CA ILE A 153 -13.10 -5.00 -6.52
C ILE A 153 -12.26 -4.10 -7.43
N LEU A 154 -11.01 -4.47 -7.65
CA LEU A 154 -10.04 -3.63 -8.38
C LEU A 154 -10.41 -3.48 -9.86
N ARG A 155 -10.95 -4.49 -10.53
CA ARG A 155 -11.49 -4.38 -11.91
C ARG A 155 -12.65 -3.39 -12.02
N HIS A 156 -13.44 -3.19 -10.95
CA HIS A 156 -14.53 -2.22 -10.92
C HIS A 156 -14.09 -0.79 -10.59
N SER A 157 -12.82 -0.57 -10.27
CA SER A 157 -12.27 0.77 -10.03
C SER A 157 -12.50 1.70 -11.24
N PRO A 158 -12.66 3.00 -11.02
CA PRO A 158 -12.70 3.97 -12.14
C PRO A 158 -11.44 3.83 -13.01
N ILE A 159 -11.63 3.73 -14.33
CA ILE A 159 -10.53 3.54 -15.29
C ILE A 159 -9.42 4.59 -15.14
N ARG A 160 -9.78 5.81 -14.75
CA ARG A 160 -8.79 6.88 -14.48
C ARG A 160 -7.81 6.50 -13.39
N LEU A 161 -8.25 5.79 -12.35
CA LEU A 161 -7.39 5.37 -11.24
C LEU A 161 -6.51 4.18 -11.62
N LEU A 162 -7.02 3.25 -12.43
CA LEU A 162 -6.19 2.17 -13.00
C LEU A 162 -5.11 2.72 -13.94
N ARG A 163 -5.45 3.72 -14.76
CA ARG A 163 -4.47 4.45 -15.59
C ARG A 163 -3.44 5.20 -14.74
N SER A 164 -3.85 5.74 -13.58
CA SER A 164 -2.91 6.34 -12.63
C SER A 164 -1.92 5.31 -12.13
N GLY A 165 -2.38 4.12 -11.71
CA GLY A 165 -1.50 3.02 -11.29
C GLY A 165 -0.57 2.53 -12.40
N PHE A 166 -1.07 2.46 -13.63
CA PHE A 166 -0.20 2.15 -14.78
C PHE A 166 0.86 3.24 -14.98
N GLY A 167 0.49 4.53 -14.90
CA GLY A 167 1.44 5.65 -14.98
C GLY A 167 2.48 5.62 -13.87
N ASP A 168 2.04 5.32 -12.64
CA ASP A 168 2.90 5.13 -11.48
C ASP A 168 3.93 4.01 -11.72
N LEU A 169 3.46 2.85 -12.18
CA LEU A 169 4.32 1.70 -12.44
C LEU A 169 5.35 1.97 -13.54
N ILE A 170 4.95 2.58 -14.67
CA ILE A 170 5.89 2.85 -15.78
C ILE A 170 6.88 3.95 -15.45
N SER A 171 6.57 4.84 -14.49
CA SER A 171 7.52 5.88 -14.05
C SER A 171 8.79 5.28 -13.44
N ASN A 172 8.72 4.05 -12.92
CA ASN A 172 9.88 3.33 -12.37
C ASN A 172 11.02 3.17 -13.40
N VAL A 173 10.68 3.08 -14.69
CA VAL A 173 11.70 2.98 -15.75
C VAL A 173 12.58 4.22 -15.79
N THR A 174 12.00 5.40 -15.62
CA THR A 174 12.75 6.67 -15.57
C THR A 174 13.40 6.87 -14.20
N ALA A 175 12.70 6.57 -13.12
CA ALA A 175 13.23 6.67 -11.76
C ALA A 175 14.52 5.85 -11.57
N VAL A 176 14.54 4.61 -12.05
CA VAL A 176 15.74 3.77 -11.96
C VAL A 176 16.88 4.29 -12.86
N LYS A 177 16.58 4.87 -14.02
CA LYS A 177 17.61 5.52 -14.85
C LYS A 177 18.25 6.72 -14.14
N ASP A 178 17.42 7.55 -13.52
CA ASP A 178 17.89 8.70 -12.75
C ASP A 178 18.70 8.25 -11.52
N TRP A 179 18.28 7.19 -10.86
CA TRP A 179 19.02 6.61 -9.73
C TRP A 179 20.40 6.04 -10.16
N LYS A 180 20.47 5.37 -11.32
CA LYS A 180 21.75 4.93 -11.90
C LYS A 180 22.66 6.11 -12.22
N LEU A 181 22.11 7.17 -12.79
CA LEU A 181 22.86 8.38 -13.08
C LEU A 181 23.40 9.04 -11.80
N ALA A 182 22.60 9.08 -10.73
CA ALA A 182 23.03 9.59 -9.43
C ALA A 182 24.16 8.74 -8.83
N LYS A 183 24.09 7.39 -8.95
CA LYS A 183 25.20 6.49 -8.58
C LYS A 183 26.49 6.87 -9.31
N GLU A 184 26.41 7.08 -10.63
CA GLU A 184 27.57 7.38 -11.48
C GLU A 184 28.16 8.79 -11.24
N LYS A 185 27.29 9.79 -11.01
CA LYS A 185 27.70 11.20 -10.92
C LYS A 185 28.10 11.65 -9.52
N VAL A 186 27.41 11.14 -8.51
CA VAL A 186 27.60 11.60 -7.12
C VAL A 186 27.85 10.46 -6.12
N GLY A 187 28.00 9.22 -6.60
CA GLY A 187 28.29 8.05 -5.74
C GLY A 187 27.13 7.65 -4.85
N GLU A 188 25.88 7.97 -5.25
CA GLU A 188 24.69 7.58 -4.47
C GLU A 188 24.58 6.06 -4.36
N ALA A 189 24.17 5.56 -3.19
CA ALA A 189 23.95 4.13 -2.99
C ALA A 189 22.86 3.61 -3.96
N PHE A 190 23.16 2.51 -4.63
CA PHE A 190 22.26 1.89 -5.60
C PHE A 190 22.09 0.40 -5.30
N ASN A 191 20.83 -0.05 -5.30
CA ASN A 191 20.50 -1.45 -5.08
C ASN A 191 19.96 -2.06 -6.38
N GLU A 192 20.73 -2.96 -6.96
CA GLU A 192 20.43 -3.59 -8.26
C GLU A 192 19.19 -4.50 -8.20
N VAL A 193 18.96 -5.15 -7.07
CA VAL A 193 17.79 -6.01 -6.87
C VAL A 193 16.52 -5.16 -6.82
N ALA A 194 16.50 -4.11 -6.00
CA ALA A 194 15.37 -3.19 -5.91
C ALA A 194 15.08 -2.52 -7.27
N ALA A 195 16.10 -2.07 -7.99
CA ALA A 195 15.95 -1.49 -9.31
C ALA A 195 15.34 -2.48 -10.31
N SER A 196 15.79 -3.74 -10.31
CA SER A 196 15.23 -4.79 -11.18
C SER A 196 13.79 -5.11 -10.84
N MET A 197 13.44 -5.21 -9.54
CA MET A 197 12.07 -5.46 -9.09
C MET A 197 11.11 -4.34 -9.48
N ALA A 198 11.54 -3.08 -9.45
CA ALA A 198 10.71 -1.95 -9.85
C ALA A 198 10.49 -1.89 -11.37
N VAL A 199 11.53 -2.15 -12.18
CA VAL A 199 11.47 -1.98 -13.64
C VAL A 199 10.85 -3.18 -14.35
N MET A 200 11.04 -4.40 -13.85
CA MET A 200 10.57 -5.61 -14.52
C MET A 200 9.05 -5.60 -14.80
N PRO A 201 8.16 -5.33 -13.85
CA PRO A 201 6.73 -5.32 -14.11
C PRO A 201 6.31 -4.17 -15.02
N ALA A 202 7.00 -3.01 -14.96
CA ALA A 202 6.77 -1.90 -15.87
C ALA A 202 7.05 -2.30 -17.33
N ASN A 203 8.18 -2.96 -17.58
CA ASN A 203 8.53 -3.44 -18.90
C ASN A 203 7.57 -4.51 -19.43
N LEU A 204 7.10 -5.42 -18.55
CA LEU A 204 6.09 -6.43 -18.93
C LEU A 204 4.78 -5.76 -19.38
N MET A 205 4.32 -4.74 -18.67
CA MET A 205 3.12 -4.02 -19.07
C MET A 205 3.30 -3.19 -20.34
N LEU A 206 4.48 -2.60 -20.55
CA LEU A 206 4.80 -1.84 -21.77
C LEU A 206 4.94 -2.73 -23.00
N SER A 207 5.28 -4.01 -22.85
CA SER A 207 5.38 -4.97 -23.96
C SER A 207 4.03 -5.56 -24.40
N SER A 208 2.94 -5.26 -23.68
CA SER A 208 1.59 -5.71 -24.05
C SER A 208 1.12 -5.00 -25.32
N GLU A 209 0.76 -5.75 -26.36
CA GLU A 209 0.23 -5.18 -27.63
C GLU A 209 -1.10 -4.43 -27.43
N LYS A 210 -1.91 -4.91 -26.49
CA LYS A 210 -3.22 -4.32 -26.16
C LYS A 210 -3.46 -4.37 -24.67
N LEU A 211 -3.35 -3.24 -24.01
CA LEU A 211 -3.55 -3.11 -22.57
C LEU A 211 -5.04 -3.13 -22.19
N ASP A 212 -5.46 -4.14 -21.42
CA ASP A 212 -6.82 -4.28 -20.89
C ASP A 212 -6.86 -4.09 -19.36
N LEU A 213 -6.82 -2.84 -18.93
CA LEU A 213 -6.86 -2.48 -17.50
C LEU A 213 -8.23 -2.74 -16.81
N LYS A 214 -9.22 -3.27 -17.53
CA LYS A 214 -10.51 -3.70 -16.95
C LYS A 214 -10.68 -5.21 -16.96
N GLY A 215 -9.81 -5.92 -17.63
CA GLY A 215 -9.79 -7.37 -17.74
C GLY A 215 -8.54 -7.99 -17.14
N ASN A 216 -7.77 -8.67 -17.99
CA ASN A 216 -6.67 -9.54 -17.55
C ASN A 216 -5.45 -8.76 -17.01
N ASP A 217 -5.19 -7.54 -17.50
CA ASP A 217 -4.00 -6.80 -17.12
C ASP A 217 -4.10 -6.12 -15.73
N VAL A 218 -5.29 -6.11 -15.11
CA VAL A 218 -5.45 -5.61 -13.73
C VAL A 218 -4.62 -6.42 -12.75
N GLU A 219 -4.58 -7.74 -12.89
CA GLU A 219 -3.77 -8.58 -12.01
C GLU A 219 -2.28 -8.26 -12.16
N MET A 220 -1.79 -8.13 -13.40
CA MET A 220 -0.39 -7.77 -13.67
C MET A 220 -0.07 -6.37 -13.10
N LEU A 221 -0.97 -5.40 -13.27
CA LEU A 221 -0.83 -4.07 -12.68
C LEU A 221 -0.70 -4.15 -11.15
N VAL A 222 -1.59 -4.86 -10.48
CA VAL A 222 -1.59 -4.97 -9.01
C VAL A 222 -0.31 -5.66 -8.52
N ARG A 223 0.09 -6.77 -9.14
CA ARG A 223 1.36 -7.46 -8.83
C ARG A 223 2.55 -6.52 -9.04
N GLY A 224 2.54 -5.74 -10.12
CA GLY A 224 3.58 -4.76 -10.40
C GLY A 224 3.66 -3.66 -9.34
N LEU A 225 2.54 -3.10 -8.92
CA LEU A 225 2.49 -2.09 -7.86
C LEU A 225 2.96 -2.63 -6.50
N VAL A 226 2.62 -3.89 -6.18
CA VAL A 226 3.13 -4.54 -4.98
C VAL A 226 4.65 -4.72 -5.05
N LEU A 227 5.18 -5.19 -6.18
CA LEU A 227 6.63 -5.34 -6.37
C LEU A 227 7.37 -3.99 -6.33
N SER A 228 6.76 -2.93 -6.88
CA SER A 228 7.27 -1.55 -6.77
C SER A 228 7.38 -1.12 -5.29
N GLY A 229 6.33 -1.30 -4.52
CA GLY A 229 6.34 -0.99 -3.09
C GLY A 229 7.38 -1.79 -2.29
N VAL A 230 7.53 -3.08 -2.60
CA VAL A 230 8.58 -3.93 -2.01
C VAL A 230 9.97 -3.47 -2.41
N ALA A 231 10.16 -3.03 -3.66
CA ALA A 231 11.43 -2.47 -4.13
C ALA A 231 11.85 -1.23 -3.33
N ILE A 232 10.91 -0.35 -2.98
CA ILE A 232 11.14 0.80 -2.09
C ILE A 232 11.63 0.33 -0.71
N ALA A 233 10.98 -0.69 -0.14
CA ALA A 233 11.37 -1.25 1.16
C ALA A 233 12.79 -1.83 1.13
N ILE A 234 13.14 -2.61 0.10
CA ILE A 234 14.48 -3.20 -0.10
C ILE A 234 15.54 -2.11 -0.36
N ALA A 235 15.19 -1.05 -1.08
CA ALA A 235 16.11 0.06 -1.34
C ALA A 235 16.37 0.92 -0.10
N GLY A 236 15.44 0.93 0.86
CA GLY A 236 15.46 1.86 2.00
C GLY A 236 15.26 3.34 1.59
N SER A 237 14.74 3.57 0.39
CA SER A 237 14.46 4.88 -0.19
C SER A 237 13.44 4.78 -1.31
N SER A 238 12.76 5.89 -1.66
CA SER A 238 11.80 5.92 -2.76
C SER A 238 12.43 5.89 -4.17
N ARG A 239 13.76 5.90 -4.26
CA ARG A 239 14.50 5.96 -5.54
C ARG A 239 14.07 4.98 -6.64
N PRO A 240 13.67 3.72 -6.35
CA PRO A 240 13.24 2.80 -7.40
C PRO A 240 11.94 3.21 -8.09
N ALA A 241 11.10 4.03 -7.44
CA ALA A 241 9.73 4.31 -7.86
C ALA A 241 9.35 5.81 -7.79
N SER A 242 10.30 6.74 -7.77
CA SER A 242 10.00 8.19 -7.71
C SER A 242 10.96 9.03 -8.53
#